data_cd397807d285deef2cf4eb01efea8604
#
_entry.id   cd397807d285deef2cf4eb01efea8604
#
_cell.length_a   1.000
_cell.length_b   1.000
_cell.length_c   1.000
_cell.angle_alpha   90.00
_cell.angle_beta   90.00
_cell.angle_gamma   90.00
#
_symmetry.space_group_name_H-M   'P 1'
#
loop_
_entity.id
_entity.type
_entity.pdbx_description
1 polymer ?
#
loop_
_entity_poly.entity_id
_entity_poly.type
_entity_poly.pdbx_seq_one_letter_code
_entity_poly.pdbx_strand_id
1 'polypeptide(L)'
;SMNRMADLYAACYPSFDRSYYQQRTKQFELNPKKSLNTFSKGMRRQAATILALSIRPDYIFFDETFDGLDPVMRNLVKKLICDDVLERNATAIITSHSLRELEDTCDQLALLHKGGLVLESDVQNLKTEQFKIQIAFPDDYGESRFTAIPDMKIRHFSKQGAVANLIVTGNREAIVAALQAMHPFWMYCRCLWRKSLLTKWKH
;
A
#
# COMPACT_ATOMS: atom_id res chain seq x y z
N SER A 1 5.70 -29.41 12.79
CA SER A 1 6.63 -28.85 11.80
C SER A 1 5.86 -28.34 10.58
N MET A 2 6.52 -27.53 9.78
CA MET A 2 5.95 -26.99 8.54
C MET A 2 5.58 -28.11 7.54
N ASN A 3 6.41 -29.15 7.43
CA ASN A 3 6.09 -30.33 6.60
C ASN A 3 4.78 -31.02 7.05
N ARG A 4 4.57 -31.19 8.35
CA ARG A 4 3.33 -31.79 8.86
C ARG A 4 2.09 -30.94 8.50
N MET A 5 2.22 -29.63 8.51
CA MET A 5 1.14 -28.75 8.02
C MET A 5 0.92 -28.87 6.52
N ALA A 6 2.00 -28.95 5.73
CA ALA A 6 1.92 -29.18 4.30
C ALA A 6 1.24 -30.52 3.96
N ASP A 7 1.52 -31.59 4.73
CA ASP A 7 0.87 -32.90 4.56
C ASP A 7 -0.63 -32.82 4.89
N LEU A 8 -0.99 -32.08 5.95
CA LEU A 8 -2.39 -31.84 6.31
C LEU A 8 -3.11 -31.05 5.19
N TYR A 9 -2.50 -29.99 4.70
CA TYR A 9 -3.09 -29.18 3.62
C TYR A 9 -3.23 -29.99 2.32
N ALA A 10 -2.24 -30.79 1.98
CA ALA A 10 -2.33 -31.69 0.82
C ALA A 10 -3.42 -32.76 0.94
N ALA A 11 -3.74 -33.19 2.15
CA ALA A 11 -4.85 -34.10 2.38
C ALA A 11 -6.22 -33.40 2.31
N CYS A 12 -6.30 -32.13 2.68
CA CYS A 12 -7.54 -31.33 2.65
C CYS A 12 -7.80 -30.67 1.30
N TYR A 13 -6.75 -30.29 0.58
CA TYR A 13 -6.82 -29.53 -0.66
C TYR A 13 -6.13 -30.29 -1.81
N PRO A 14 -6.89 -30.91 -2.72
CA PRO A 14 -6.32 -31.65 -3.87
C PRO A 14 -5.41 -30.80 -4.78
N SER A 15 -5.63 -29.46 -4.78
CA SER A 15 -4.84 -28.49 -5.55
C SER A 15 -3.48 -28.14 -4.91
N PHE A 16 -3.14 -28.70 -3.75
CA PHE A 16 -1.91 -28.36 -3.05
C PHE A 16 -0.66 -28.71 -3.85
N ASP A 17 0.10 -27.68 -4.23
CA ASP A 17 1.32 -27.80 -5.03
C ASP A 17 2.55 -28.00 -4.13
N ARG A 18 2.99 -29.28 -4.04
CA ARG A 18 4.18 -29.64 -3.25
C ARG A 18 5.47 -29.09 -3.84
N SER A 19 5.55 -28.94 -5.14
CA SER A 19 6.74 -28.40 -5.82
C SER A 19 6.90 -26.93 -5.47
N TYR A 20 5.82 -26.16 -5.56
CA TYR A 20 5.76 -24.76 -5.15
C TYR A 20 6.14 -24.61 -3.68
N TYR A 21 5.54 -25.41 -2.79
CA TYR A 21 5.85 -25.43 -1.37
C TYR A 21 7.36 -25.61 -1.11
N GLN A 22 7.97 -26.63 -1.73
CA GLN A 22 9.39 -26.95 -1.55
C GLN A 22 10.29 -25.80 -2.07
N GLN A 23 10.00 -25.29 -3.25
CA GLN A 23 10.74 -24.20 -3.87
C GLN A 23 10.71 -22.93 -2.99
N ARG A 24 9.52 -22.53 -2.55
CA ARG A 24 9.37 -21.32 -1.73
C ARG A 24 9.95 -21.49 -0.33
N THR A 25 9.80 -22.66 0.28
CA THR A 25 10.44 -22.97 1.58
C THR A 25 11.96 -22.84 1.49
N LYS A 26 12.58 -23.33 0.41
CA LYS A 26 14.02 -23.18 0.15
C LYS A 26 14.39 -21.71 -0.10
N GLN A 27 13.64 -20.98 -0.90
CA GLN A 27 13.87 -19.56 -1.21
C GLN A 27 13.87 -18.68 0.04
N PHE A 28 13.01 -19.00 1.02
CA PHE A 28 12.90 -18.27 2.29
C PHE A 28 13.81 -18.85 3.40
N GLU A 29 14.66 -19.81 3.05
CA GLU A 29 15.61 -20.45 3.98
C GLU A 29 14.94 -21.01 5.24
N LEU A 30 13.67 -21.39 5.16
CA LEU A 30 12.94 -21.98 6.27
C LEU A 30 13.28 -23.46 6.40
N ASN A 31 13.56 -23.91 7.63
CA ASN A 31 13.73 -25.34 7.87
C ASN A 31 12.37 -26.02 8.09
N PRO A 32 11.85 -26.79 7.11
CA PRO A 32 10.49 -27.33 7.19
C PRO A 32 10.33 -28.47 8.19
N LYS A 33 11.45 -29.02 8.70
CA LYS A 33 11.45 -30.09 9.72
C LYS A 33 11.36 -29.55 11.14
N LYS A 34 11.77 -28.29 11.38
CA LYS A 34 11.70 -27.66 12.70
C LYS A 34 10.25 -27.45 13.15
N SER A 35 10.07 -27.41 14.48
CA SER A 35 8.76 -27.04 15.06
C SER A 35 8.42 -25.60 14.75
N LEU A 36 7.18 -25.34 14.34
CA LEU A 36 6.68 -23.97 14.12
C LEU A 36 6.74 -23.09 15.37
N ASN A 37 6.72 -23.73 16.56
CA ASN A 37 6.83 -23.00 17.82
C ASN A 37 8.21 -22.37 18.03
N THR A 38 9.25 -22.89 17.35
CA THR A 38 10.61 -22.34 17.41
C THR A 38 10.85 -21.24 16.38
N PHE A 39 9.89 -20.97 15.51
CA PHE A 39 9.97 -19.89 14.52
C PHE A 39 9.73 -18.54 15.19
N SER A 40 10.44 -17.51 14.73
CA SER A 40 10.11 -16.13 15.07
C SER A 40 8.71 -15.76 14.56
N LYS A 41 8.14 -14.64 15.02
CA LYS A 41 6.85 -14.14 14.52
C LYS A 41 6.88 -13.98 12.99
N GLY A 42 7.97 -13.40 12.46
CA GLY A 42 8.16 -13.22 11.02
C GLY A 42 8.25 -14.56 10.26
N MET A 43 9.07 -15.50 10.73
CA MET A 43 9.18 -16.82 10.11
C MET A 43 7.85 -17.59 10.11
N ARG A 44 7.05 -17.44 11.15
CA ARG A 44 5.70 -18.05 11.19
C ARG A 44 4.78 -17.44 10.14
N ARG A 45 4.82 -16.12 9.93
CA ARG A 45 4.04 -15.45 8.88
C ARG A 45 4.48 -15.89 7.48
N GLN A 46 5.78 -15.97 7.23
CA GLN A 46 6.33 -16.49 5.97
C GLN A 46 5.86 -17.92 5.71
N ALA A 47 5.97 -18.78 6.71
CA ALA A 47 5.52 -20.18 6.62
C ALA A 47 4.02 -20.28 6.34
N ALA A 48 3.20 -19.47 7.01
CA ALA A 48 1.75 -19.42 6.79
C ALA A 48 1.42 -18.94 5.36
N THR A 49 2.08 -17.89 4.88
CA THR A 49 1.89 -17.39 3.50
C THR A 49 2.27 -18.43 2.46
N ILE A 50 3.44 -19.09 2.62
CA ILE A 50 3.89 -20.15 1.69
C ILE A 50 2.88 -21.31 1.68
N LEU A 51 2.43 -21.77 2.82
CA LEU A 51 1.46 -22.86 2.93
C LEU A 51 0.12 -22.48 2.28
N ALA A 52 -0.37 -21.27 2.51
CA ALA A 52 -1.62 -20.79 1.93
C ALA A 52 -1.55 -20.67 0.40
N LEU A 53 -0.49 -20.08 -0.13
CA LEU A 53 -0.27 -19.96 -1.58
C LEU A 53 -0.06 -21.34 -2.24
N SER A 54 0.50 -22.32 -1.51
CA SER A 54 0.68 -23.69 -2.02
C SER A 54 -0.63 -24.44 -2.24
N ILE A 55 -1.75 -24.00 -1.65
CA ILE A 55 -3.09 -24.50 -1.93
C ILE A 55 -3.55 -24.14 -3.34
N ARG A 56 -2.94 -23.11 -3.94
CA ARG A 56 -3.26 -22.56 -5.28
C ARG A 56 -4.72 -22.09 -5.40
N PRO A 57 -5.23 -21.31 -4.42
CA PRO A 57 -6.63 -20.85 -4.42
C PRO A 57 -6.84 -19.73 -5.46
N ASP A 58 -8.06 -19.60 -6.00
CA ASP A 58 -8.45 -18.49 -6.87
C ASP A 58 -8.62 -17.18 -6.06
N TYR A 59 -9.05 -17.28 -4.81
CA TYR A 59 -9.20 -16.16 -3.86
C TYR A 59 -8.47 -16.45 -2.58
N ILE A 60 -7.68 -15.49 -2.12
CA ILE A 60 -6.93 -15.62 -0.88
C ILE A 60 -7.07 -14.36 -0.02
N PHE A 61 -7.29 -14.55 1.29
CA PHE A 61 -7.42 -13.45 2.26
C PHE A 61 -6.17 -13.41 3.14
N PHE A 62 -5.56 -12.24 3.20
CA PHE A 62 -4.40 -11.95 4.05
C PHE A 62 -4.78 -10.91 5.10
N ASP A 63 -4.88 -11.33 6.34
CA ASP A 63 -5.20 -10.45 7.46
C ASP A 63 -3.93 -10.01 8.19
N GLU A 64 -3.63 -8.69 8.12
CA GLU A 64 -2.45 -8.06 8.73
C GLU A 64 -1.13 -8.83 8.47
N THR A 65 -0.98 -9.37 7.27
CA THR A 65 0.10 -10.33 6.93
C THR A 65 1.49 -9.71 7.01
N PHE A 66 1.60 -8.42 6.77
CA PHE A 66 2.90 -7.71 6.80
C PHE A 66 3.30 -7.22 8.19
N ASP A 67 2.41 -7.29 9.18
CA ASP A 67 2.68 -6.80 10.52
C ASP A 67 3.76 -7.62 11.23
N GLY A 68 4.72 -6.93 11.85
CA GLY A 68 5.85 -7.55 12.57
C GLY A 68 6.91 -8.20 11.68
N LEU A 69 6.88 -7.96 10.36
CA LEU A 69 7.98 -8.26 9.46
C LEU A 69 8.96 -7.08 9.40
N ASP A 70 10.27 -7.39 9.36
CA ASP A 70 11.25 -6.38 9.00
C ASP A 70 11.08 -5.93 7.54
N PRO A 71 11.64 -4.78 7.13
CA PRO A 71 11.42 -4.23 5.79
C PRO A 71 11.83 -5.15 4.65
N VAL A 72 12.92 -5.92 4.81
CA VAL A 72 13.42 -6.84 3.79
C VAL A 72 12.46 -8.01 3.61
N MET A 73 12.09 -8.65 4.71
CA MET A 73 11.15 -9.79 4.71
C MET A 73 9.76 -9.38 4.25
N ARG A 74 9.32 -8.17 4.61
CA ARG A 74 8.06 -7.59 4.13
C ARG A 74 8.04 -7.50 2.61
N ASN A 75 9.08 -6.96 2.00
CA ASN A 75 9.19 -6.83 0.55
C ASN A 75 9.23 -8.21 -0.14
N LEU A 76 9.92 -9.19 0.45
CA LEU A 76 9.94 -10.55 -0.07
C LEU A 76 8.55 -11.20 -0.05
N VAL A 77 7.81 -11.04 1.04
CA VAL A 77 6.43 -11.59 1.15
C VAL A 77 5.48 -10.86 0.18
N LYS A 78 5.57 -9.53 0.05
CA LYS A 78 4.81 -8.77 -0.95
C LYS A 78 5.07 -9.31 -2.36
N LYS A 79 6.36 -9.42 -2.73
CA LYS A 79 6.75 -9.95 -4.03
C LYS A 79 6.21 -11.36 -4.26
N LEU A 80 6.31 -12.24 -3.27
CA LEU A 80 5.80 -13.61 -3.35
C LEU A 80 4.29 -13.63 -3.64
N ILE A 81 3.50 -12.79 -2.96
CA ILE A 81 2.05 -12.69 -3.17
C ILE A 81 1.76 -12.13 -4.57
N CYS A 82 2.41 -11.04 -4.97
CA CYS A 82 2.18 -10.42 -6.27
C CYS A 82 2.56 -11.36 -7.43
N ASP A 83 3.72 -12.01 -7.35
CA ASP A 83 4.19 -12.94 -8.38
C ASP A 83 3.19 -14.11 -8.53
N ASP A 84 2.71 -14.69 -7.42
CA ASP A 84 1.77 -15.81 -7.43
C ASP A 84 0.40 -15.41 -7.99
N VAL A 85 -0.12 -14.25 -7.58
CA VAL A 85 -1.41 -13.70 -8.05
C VAL A 85 -1.36 -13.43 -9.55
N LEU A 86 -0.30 -12.79 -10.04
CA LEU A 86 -0.12 -12.47 -11.47
C LEU A 86 0.05 -13.75 -12.31
N GLU A 87 0.86 -14.70 -11.84
CA GLU A 87 1.11 -15.96 -12.55
C GLU A 87 -0.18 -16.76 -12.79
N ARG A 88 -1.09 -16.76 -11.82
CA ARG A 88 -2.30 -17.58 -11.84
C ARG A 88 -3.59 -16.82 -12.15
N ASN A 89 -3.52 -15.50 -12.31
CA ASN A 89 -4.70 -14.63 -12.38
C ASN A 89 -5.66 -14.83 -11.18
N ALA A 90 -5.07 -14.99 -9.99
CA ALA A 90 -5.81 -15.14 -8.74
C ALA A 90 -6.12 -13.76 -8.12
N THR A 91 -6.95 -13.74 -7.10
CA THR A 91 -7.30 -12.51 -6.38
C THR A 91 -6.82 -12.58 -4.94
N ALA A 92 -5.99 -11.61 -4.51
CA ALA A 92 -5.59 -11.45 -3.12
C ALA A 92 -6.34 -10.28 -2.47
N ILE A 93 -6.98 -10.53 -1.35
CA ILE A 93 -7.63 -9.51 -0.52
C ILE A 93 -6.78 -9.33 0.73
N ILE A 94 -6.22 -8.14 0.90
CA ILE A 94 -5.24 -7.85 1.96
C ILE A 94 -5.81 -6.79 2.89
N THR A 95 -5.91 -7.10 4.19
CA THR A 95 -6.18 -6.08 5.20
C THR A 95 -4.87 -5.54 5.77
N SER A 96 -4.82 -4.24 6.01
CA SER A 96 -3.72 -3.59 6.72
C SER A 96 -4.18 -2.25 7.30
N HIS A 97 -3.67 -1.90 8.47
CA HIS A 97 -3.79 -0.56 9.04
C HIS A 97 -2.77 0.43 8.44
N SER A 98 -1.85 -0.04 7.60
CA SER A 98 -0.83 0.75 6.92
C SER A 98 -1.19 0.98 5.46
N LEU A 99 -1.75 2.15 5.17
CA LEU A 99 -2.06 2.56 3.79
C LEU A 99 -0.86 2.45 2.84
N ARG A 100 0.35 2.75 3.34
CA ARG A 100 1.58 2.67 2.53
C ARG A 100 1.87 1.25 2.04
N GLU A 101 1.53 0.25 2.85
CA GLU A 101 1.70 -1.15 2.47
C GLU A 101 0.76 -1.55 1.34
N LEU A 102 -0.48 -1.06 1.39
CA LEU A 102 -1.49 -1.32 0.37
C LEU A 102 -1.20 -0.56 -0.93
N GLU A 103 -0.73 0.70 -0.85
CA GLU A 103 -0.34 1.51 -2.00
C GLU A 103 0.69 0.84 -2.91
N ASP A 104 1.63 0.11 -2.31
CA ASP A 104 2.73 -0.53 -3.01
C ASP A 104 2.41 -1.97 -3.44
N THR A 105 1.23 -2.50 -3.07
CA THR A 105 0.94 -3.93 -3.24
C THR A 105 -0.39 -4.17 -3.96
N CYS A 106 -1.37 -3.27 -3.82
CA CYS A 106 -2.74 -3.46 -4.29
C CYS A 106 -3.06 -2.53 -5.47
N ASP A 107 -3.88 -3.01 -6.40
CA ASP A 107 -4.43 -2.23 -7.52
C ASP A 107 -5.65 -1.43 -7.08
N GLN A 108 -6.46 -2.01 -6.21
CA GLN A 108 -7.68 -1.42 -5.68
C GLN A 108 -7.62 -1.30 -4.16
N LEU A 109 -8.29 -0.29 -3.64
CA LEU A 109 -8.39 -0.04 -2.22
C LEU A 109 -9.83 0.18 -1.80
N ALA A 110 -10.19 -0.46 -0.69
CA ALA A 110 -11.46 -0.25 -0.03
C ALA A 110 -11.25 0.21 1.42
N LEU A 111 -12.00 1.20 1.86
CA LEU A 111 -11.98 1.68 3.24
C LEU A 111 -13.27 1.28 3.94
N LEU A 112 -13.13 0.45 4.97
CA LEU A 112 -14.23 0.03 5.84
C LEU A 112 -14.27 0.91 7.10
N HIS A 113 -15.45 1.41 7.44
CA HIS A 113 -15.68 2.15 8.69
C HIS A 113 -17.05 1.87 9.26
N LYS A 114 -17.14 1.56 10.55
CA LYS A 114 -18.39 1.24 11.26
C LYS A 114 -19.28 0.23 10.51
N GLY A 115 -18.65 -0.80 9.93
CA GLY A 115 -19.36 -1.86 9.20
C GLY A 115 -19.82 -1.49 7.78
N GLY A 116 -19.51 -0.29 7.31
CA GLY A 116 -19.84 0.18 5.95
C GLY A 116 -18.60 0.38 5.07
N LEU A 117 -18.77 0.20 3.77
CA LEU A 117 -17.80 0.57 2.76
C LEU A 117 -17.89 2.08 2.51
N VAL A 118 -16.81 2.80 2.78
CA VAL A 118 -16.80 4.27 2.72
C VAL A 118 -16.12 4.79 1.48
N LEU A 119 -15.12 4.07 1.02
CA LEU A 119 -14.35 4.38 -0.17
C LEU A 119 -14.00 3.10 -0.89
N GLU A 120 -14.16 3.12 -2.19
CA GLU A 120 -13.62 2.13 -3.12
C GLU A 120 -13.01 2.88 -4.28
N SER A 121 -11.77 2.60 -4.63
CA SER A 121 -11.07 3.28 -5.72
C SER A 121 -9.84 2.51 -6.15
N ASP A 122 -9.44 2.70 -7.41
CA ASP A 122 -8.12 2.30 -7.87
C ASP A 122 -7.04 3.11 -7.15
N VAL A 123 -5.97 2.44 -6.76
CA VAL A 123 -4.83 3.08 -6.09
C VAL A 123 -4.21 4.18 -6.96
N GLN A 124 -4.16 3.98 -8.27
CA GLN A 124 -3.65 4.99 -9.21
C GLN A 124 -4.51 6.26 -9.21
N ASN A 125 -5.83 6.14 -9.26
CA ASN A 125 -6.75 7.27 -9.22
C ASN A 125 -6.61 8.05 -7.92
N LEU A 126 -6.48 7.36 -6.79
CA LEU A 126 -6.26 8.00 -5.50
C LEU A 126 -4.93 8.76 -5.43
N LYS A 127 -3.87 8.24 -6.05
CA LYS A 127 -2.56 8.91 -6.13
C LYS A 127 -2.58 10.16 -7.00
N THR A 128 -3.42 10.20 -8.01
CA THR A 128 -3.49 11.33 -8.96
C THR A 128 -4.45 12.44 -8.53
N GLU A 129 -5.50 12.12 -7.79
CA GLU A 129 -6.55 13.09 -7.44
C GLU A 129 -6.11 14.14 -6.40
N GLN A 130 -5.24 13.79 -5.47
CA GLN A 130 -4.83 14.69 -4.41
C GLN A 130 -3.32 14.65 -4.17
N PHE A 131 -2.71 15.82 -4.12
CA PHE A 131 -1.28 15.94 -3.84
C PHE A 131 -0.98 17.17 -2.98
N LYS A 132 0.13 17.08 -2.24
CA LYS A 132 0.65 18.18 -1.44
C LYS A 132 1.65 18.96 -2.25
N ILE A 133 1.52 20.26 -2.17
CA ILE A 133 2.48 21.21 -2.68
C ILE A 133 3.07 21.96 -1.50
N GLN A 134 4.39 22.10 -1.49
CA GLN A 134 5.12 22.99 -0.57
C GLN A 134 5.86 24.01 -1.43
N ILE A 135 5.57 25.27 -1.22
CA ILE A 135 6.19 26.38 -1.97
C ILE A 135 6.74 27.38 -0.96
N ALA A 136 7.98 27.81 -1.14
CA ALA A 136 8.56 28.89 -0.37
C ALA A 136 8.41 30.22 -1.13
N PHE A 137 7.99 31.27 -0.42
CA PHE A 137 7.88 32.63 -0.93
C PHE A 137 8.80 33.57 -0.19
N PRO A 138 9.47 34.51 -0.88
CA PRO A 138 10.30 35.52 -0.24
C PRO A 138 9.50 36.67 0.37
N ASP A 139 8.27 36.86 -0.07
CA ASP A 139 7.34 37.91 0.33
C ASP A 139 6.13 37.37 1.09
N ASP A 140 5.31 38.25 1.65
CA ASP A 140 4.08 37.85 2.31
C ASP A 140 3.04 37.37 1.29
N TYR A 141 2.34 36.28 1.62
CA TYR A 141 1.40 35.62 0.71
C TYR A 141 0.20 35.04 1.46
N GLY A 142 -0.92 34.89 0.76
CA GLY A 142 -2.15 34.27 1.24
C GLY A 142 -2.69 33.23 0.27
N GLU A 143 -3.76 32.55 0.66
CA GLU A 143 -4.43 31.53 -0.15
C GLU A 143 -4.95 32.08 -1.48
N SER A 144 -5.34 33.37 -1.52
CA SER A 144 -5.82 34.05 -2.72
C SER A 144 -4.84 34.03 -3.89
N ARG A 145 -3.53 33.92 -3.62
CA ARG A 145 -2.50 33.82 -4.66
C ARG A 145 -2.61 32.57 -5.52
N PHE A 146 -3.23 31.53 -4.98
CA PHE A 146 -3.37 30.23 -5.66
C PHE A 146 -4.71 30.03 -6.35
N THR A 147 -5.69 30.90 -6.11
CA THR A 147 -7.04 30.76 -6.68
C THR A 147 -7.10 31.01 -8.19
N ALA A 148 -6.08 31.64 -8.76
CA ALA A 148 -5.97 31.92 -10.18
C ALA A 148 -5.45 30.74 -11.03
N ILE A 149 -5.05 29.63 -10.39
CA ILE A 149 -4.50 28.47 -11.12
C ILE A 149 -5.65 27.63 -11.68
N PRO A 150 -5.73 27.45 -13.02
CA PRO A 150 -6.79 26.66 -13.63
C PRO A 150 -6.80 25.22 -13.12
N ASP A 151 -8.00 24.64 -12.97
CA ASP A 151 -8.25 23.27 -12.56
C ASP A 151 -7.72 22.87 -11.16
N MET A 152 -7.14 23.81 -10.40
CA MET A 152 -6.68 23.57 -9.06
C MET A 152 -7.77 23.87 -8.03
N LYS A 153 -8.18 22.84 -7.27
CA LYS A 153 -9.06 23.00 -6.11
C LYS A 153 -8.26 22.82 -4.83
N ILE A 154 -8.17 23.87 -4.03
CA ILE A 154 -7.49 23.83 -2.72
C ILE A 154 -8.42 23.15 -1.72
N ARG A 155 -7.94 22.07 -1.11
CA ARG A 155 -8.63 21.33 -0.05
C ARG A 155 -8.17 21.74 1.33
N HIS A 156 -6.91 22.13 1.43
CA HIS A 156 -6.32 22.63 2.66
C HIS A 156 -5.16 23.57 2.33
N PHE A 157 -5.11 24.68 3.06
CA PHE A 157 -4.02 25.64 3.02
C PHE A 157 -3.49 25.87 4.43
N SER A 158 -2.16 25.89 4.57
CA SER A 158 -1.53 26.32 5.81
C SER A 158 -0.21 27.04 5.52
N LYS A 159 0.08 28.08 6.29
CA LYS A 159 1.28 28.89 6.20
C LYS A 159 2.19 28.60 7.39
N GLN A 160 3.47 28.36 7.13
CA GLN A 160 4.50 28.19 8.13
C GLN A 160 5.72 29.04 7.75
N GLY A 161 5.77 30.27 8.27
CA GLY A 161 6.78 31.25 7.87
C GLY A 161 6.71 31.53 6.37
N ALA A 162 7.82 31.37 5.67
CA ALA A 162 7.91 31.53 4.21
C ALA A 162 7.31 30.37 3.41
N VAL A 163 6.90 29.26 4.04
CA VAL A 163 6.45 28.05 3.34
C VAL A 163 4.93 27.91 3.36
N ALA A 164 4.33 27.90 2.16
CA ALA A 164 2.96 27.48 1.93
C ALA A 164 2.87 25.95 1.82
N ASN A 165 1.94 25.36 2.54
CA ASN A 165 1.57 23.95 2.39
C ASN A 165 0.14 23.88 1.87
N LEU A 166 -0.04 23.31 0.69
CA LEU A 166 -1.35 23.13 0.07
C LEU A 166 -1.63 21.64 -0.11
N ILE A 167 -2.87 21.23 0.13
CA ILE A 167 -3.42 19.97 -0.39
C ILE A 167 -4.40 20.36 -1.48
N VAL A 168 -4.15 19.88 -2.68
CA VAL A 168 -4.91 20.26 -3.88
C VAL A 168 -5.41 19.04 -4.64
N THR A 169 -6.48 19.25 -5.41
CA THR A 169 -7.00 18.30 -6.40
C THR A 169 -6.96 18.93 -7.78
N GLY A 170 -6.73 18.12 -8.80
CA GLY A 170 -6.71 18.56 -10.20
C GLY A 170 -5.59 17.89 -11.00
N ASN A 171 -5.42 18.32 -12.23
CA ASN A 171 -4.33 17.81 -13.08
C ASN A 171 -2.97 18.23 -12.52
N ARG A 172 -2.22 17.28 -11.98
CA ARG A 172 -0.95 17.50 -11.31
C ARG A 172 0.08 18.20 -12.21
N GLU A 173 0.20 17.74 -13.45
CA GLU A 173 1.21 18.26 -14.39
C GLU A 173 0.91 19.71 -14.77
N ALA A 174 -0.36 20.01 -15.05
CA ALA A 174 -0.80 21.37 -15.37
C ALA A 174 -0.62 22.33 -14.18
N ILE A 175 -0.99 21.88 -12.98
CA ILE A 175 -0.87 22.67 -11.75
C ILE A 175 0.60 22.94 -11.41
N VAL A 176 1.46 21.92 -11.52
CA VAL A 176 2.91 22.06 -11.29
C VAL A 176 3.53 23.03 -12.30
N ALA A 177 3.19 22.92 -13.59
CA ALA A 177 3.68 23.81 -14.63
C ALA A 177 3.24 25.27 -14.37
N ALA A 178 1.97 25.49 -14.01
CA ALA A 178 1.45 26.81 -13.70
C ALA A 178 2.15 27.44 -12.48
N LEU A 179 2.38 26.65 -11.43
CA LEU A 179 3.09 27.12 -10.23
C LEU A 179 4.56 27.43 -10.51
N GLN A 180 5.24 26.64 -11.35
CA GLN A 180 6.62 26.89 -11.76
C GLN A 180 6.74 28.16 -12.60
N ALA A 181 5.75 28.47 -13.43
CA ALA A 181 5.71 29.71 -14.21
C ALA A 181 5.50 30.95 -13.32
N MET A 182 4.80 30.78 -12.18
CA MET A 182 4.55 31.88 -11.22
C MET A 182 5.75 32.15 -10.31
N HIS A 183 6.57 31.13 -9.99
CA HIS A 183 7.70 31.24 -9.08
C HIS A 183 8.83 30.26 -9.41
N PRO A 184 10.03 30.73 -9.78
CA PRO A 184 11.18 29.87 -10.09
C PRO A 184 11.90 29.29 -8.86
N PHE A 185 11.49 29.61 -7.63
CA PHE A 185 12.19 29.18 -6.40
C PHE A 185 11.44 28.09 -5.65
N TRP A 186 12.05 26.92 -5.51
CA TRP A 186 11.77 25.76 -4.63
C TRP A 186 10.29 25.35 -4.47
N MET A 187 9.87 24.45 -5.30
CA MET A 187 8.63 23.72 -5.13
C MET A 187 8.92 22.24 -4.88
N TYR A 188 8.36 21.68 -3.80
CA TYR A 188 8.34 20.25 -3.55
C TYR A 188 6.91 19.73 -3.67
N CYS A 189 6.69 18.82 -4.61
CA CYS A 189 5.38 18.20 -4.81
C CYS A 189 5.42 16.72 -4.42
N ARG A 190 4.64 16.35 -3.42
CA ARG A 190 4.52 14.95 -2.97
C ARG A 190 3.06 14.53 -2.97
N CYS A 191 2.78 13.35 -3.54
CA CYS A 191 1.49 12.70 -3.40
C CYS A 191 1.18 12.44 -1.92
N LEU A 192 0.05 12.93 -1.42
CA LEU A 192 -0.34 12.82 -0.01
C LEU A 192 -1.63 12.03 0.16
N TRP A 193 -1.55 10.81 -0.18
CA TRP A 193 -2.62 9.86 0.00
C TRP A 193 -3.10 9.72 1.46
N ARG A 194 -2.16 9.65 2.40
CA ARG A 194 -2.43 9.41 3.83
C ARG A 194 -3.25 10.49 4.54
N LYS A 195 -3.09 11.75 4.18
CA LYS A 195 -3.78 12.85 4.88
C LYS A 195 -5.17 13.16 4.32
N SER A 196 -5.44 12.82 3.07
CA SER A 196 -6.73 13.08 2.45
C SER A 196 -7.85 12.20 3.01
N LEU A 197 -7.55 10.96 3.37
CA LEU A 197 -8.51 10.08 4.06
C LEU A 197 -8.84 10.60 5.46
N LEU A 198 -7.82 11.07 6.20
CA LEU A 198 -8.01 11.60 7.57
C LEU A 198 -8.75 12.94 7.60
N THR A 199 -8.68 13.77 6.55
CA THR A 199 -9.41 15.06 6.49
C THR A 199 -10.90 14.90 6.14
N LYS A 200 -11.29 13.84 5.45
CA LYS A 200 -12.71 13.51 5.22
C LYS A 200 -13.48 13.09 6.50
N TRP A 201 -12.76 12.86 7.61
CA TRP A 201 -13.31 12.28 8.84
C TRP A 201 -13.44 13.26 10.01
N LYS A 202 -13.18 14.54 9.81
CA LYS A 202 -13.27 15.57 10.88
C LYS A 202 -14.62 16.31 10.90
N HIS A 203 -15.66 15.76 10.25
CA HIS A 203 -17.04 16.28 10.36
C HIS A 203 -18.02 15.23 10.83
#